data_88f5efe8f3097aaa286486c7c07e6728
#
_entry.id   88f5efe8f3097aaa286486c7c07e6728
#
_cell.length_a   1.000
_cell.length_b   1.000
_cell.length_c   1.000
_cell.angle_alpha   90.00
_cell.angle_beta   90.00
_cell.angle_gamma   90.00
#
_symmetry.space_group_name_H-M   'P 1'
#
loop_
_entity.id
_entity.type
_entity.pdbx_description
1 polymer ?
#
loop_
_entity_poly.entity_id
_entity_poly.type
_entity_poly.pdbx_seq_one_letter_code
_entity_poly.pdbx_strand_id
1 'polypeptide(L)'
;MKKFFYLLAVLIPFLAIAQDKHDYFIQFNADRFSSKVSLDELFSHKAFKEFNKESSKLKLSDFTSFIDDSKKMVIHGNFTDSISYYQITLPLTSTVKLEEYINENIEKQNDFIEIDSLKESIKRFENYSSYKSTHSNYSLAWNGENLVIYEILSIKDETITQDYAYNESYNNDYTEDYVYNEEESELIIEKLPPPPPVSESEYYEEEYVVEATEEESEEVDFDYFENLKTEYAKEKQLTDLKKSIQQEYNIDLLFKDGFKFPTSNKINVKADISCWLNYGSTFSNLNSLSYLFKSVARLNNTLIEQKPVEHAVKGLNADFYFENDKARLEQTIEYSTPLANIMNKVVDRKINKNVFNYFPKNTPLGYMSYHINTKEILNKYPEISEQMLSSIPLESEDKDLMIDLMTTIIDEDAISTIYDGDFSMFLHNIEKYEDTVTTYSYDENYDEVIEEKVVNKSRPVFTFIFTSTHPTLGDKLLKLGIRKGYLIENNDYFEITESTPVGNLKIIKDKDVIVVTNGIDYLNKGKTSDFSKSVKKDLKKNYLHGNLFIGQLIDAFSDEITSEKEKKAMLEFKKQFNSFDFKSSKSLKHNKMKFEMNLNSNTSDKNIILQTLDLIEYLD
;
A
#
# COMPACT_ATOMS: atom_id res chain seq x y z
N MET A 1 33.08 -20.17 -41.79
CA MET A 1 31.80 -20.46 -41.11
C MET A 1 31.91 -20.60 -39.60
N LYS A 2 32.83 -21.38 -39.00
CA LYS A 2 32.93 -21.49 -37.52
C LYS A 2 33.15 -20.13 -36.79
N LYS A 3 33.98 -19.23 -37.35
CA LYS A 3 34.24 -17.90 -36.76
C LYS A 3 33.02 -16.96 -36.80
N PHE A 4 32.11 -17.14 -37.76
CA PHE A 4 30.85 -16.38 -37.86
C PHE A 4 29.83 -16.83 -36.81
N PHE A 5 29.81 -18.14 -36.51
CA PHE A 5 28.98 -18.68 -35.43
C PHE A 5 29.42 -18.23 -34.03
N TYR A 6 30.75 -18.09 -33.81
CA TYR A 6 31.24 -17.52 -32.53
C TYR A 6 30.91 -16.05 -32.40
N LEU A 7 30.94 -15.27 -33.48
CA LEU A 7 30.53 -13.85 -33.47
C LEU A 7 29.02 -13.73 -33.20
N LEU A 8 28.20 -14.61 -33.78
CA LEU A 8 26.75 -14.65 -33.53
C LEU A 8 26.46 -15.08 -32.09
N ALA A 9 27.19 -16.06 -31.55
CA ALA A 9 27.03 -16.53 -30.17
C ALA A 9 27.45 -15.49 -29.10
N VAL A 10 28.35 -14.56 -29.44
CA VAL A 10 28.76 -13.43 -28.58
C VAL A 10 27.78 -12.26 -28.69
N LEU A 11 27.08 -12.12 -29.83
CA LEU A 11 26.04 -11.07 -30.00
C LEU A 11 24.68 -11.43 -29.40
N ILE A 12 24.39 -12.72 -29.20
CA ILE A 12 23.11 -13.18 -28.58
C ILE A 12 22.94 -12.66 -27.15
N PRO A 13 23.95 -12.61 -26.24
CA PRO A 13 23.77 -12.02 -24.91
C PRO A 13 23.48 -10.52 -24.93
N PHE A 14 23.95 -9.78 -25.96
CA PHE A 14 23.68 -8.34 -26.07
C PHE A 14 22.27 -8.01 -26.59
N LEU A 15 21.61 -8.97 -27.25
CA LEU A 15 20.22 -8.80 -27.65
C LEU A 15 19.22 -9.22 -26.55
N ALA A 16 19.71 -9.88 -25.50
CA ALA A 16 18.88 -10.30 -24.35
C ALA A 16 18.81 -9.26 -23.22
N ILE A 17 19.50 -8.12 -23.34
CA ILE A 17 19.33 -6.97 -22.45
C ILE A 17 18.41 -5.96 -23.16
N ALA A 18 17.25 -6.40 -23.61
CA ALA A 18 16.13 -5.49 -23.74
C ALA A 18 15.64 -5.25 -22.30
N GLN A 19 16.17 -4.22 -21.69
CA GLN A 19 15.62 -3.64 -20.49
C GLN A 19 14.14 -3.40 -20.80
N ASP A 20 13.22 -4.02 -20.05
CA ASP A 20 11.79 -3.75 -20.22
C ASP A 20 11.64 -2.23 -20.12
N LYS A 21 11.21 -1.59 -21.21
CA LYS A 21 11.09 -0.13 -21.33
C LYS A 21 9.96 0.44 -20.47
N HIS A 22 9.31 -0.40 -19.68
CA HIS A 22 8.16 -0.05 -18.88
C HIS A 22 8.53 -0.04 -17.40
N ASP A 23 8.07 0.94 -16.66
CA ASP A 23 8.18 0.97 -15.20
C ASP A 23 7.13 0.10 -14.53
N TYR A 24 5.99 -0.06 -15.19
CA TYR A 24 4.95 -0.99 -14.74
C TYR A 24 4.29 -1.67 -15.92
N PHE A 25 3.80 -2.88 -15.67
CA PHE A 25 3.09 -3.69 -16.64
C PHE A 25 2.01 -4.51 -15.92
N ILE A 26 0.76 -4.37 -16.34
CA ILE A 26 -0.38 -5.10 -15.80
C ILE A 26 -1.00 -5.86 -16.96
N GLN A 27 -1.11 -7.17 -16.82
CA GLN A 27 -1.76 -8.01 -17.80
C GLN A 27 -2.96 -8.72 -17.17
N PHE A 28 -4.08 -8.54 -17.79
CA PHE A 28 -5.30 -9.28 -17.54
C PHE A 28 -5.35 -10.45 -18.52
N ASN A 29 -5.27 -11.68 -17.99
CA ASN A 29 -5.33 -12.91 -18.78
C ASN A 29 -6.79 -13.33 -18.95
N ALA A 30 -7.47 -12.67 -19.87
CA ALA A 30 -8.91 -12.75 -20.02
C ALA A 30 -9.39 -14.18 -20.37
N ASP A 31 -8.62 -14.94 -21.14
CA ASP A 31 -8.89 -16.36 -21.44
C ASP A 31 -9.06 -17.22 -20.18
N ARG A 32 -8.36 -16.85 -19.11
CA ARG A 32 -8.48 -17.50 -17.79
C ARG A 32 -9.59 -16.91 -16.95
N PHE A 33 -9.69 -15.59 -16.94
CA PHE A 33 -10.64 -14.86 -16.09
C PHE A 33 -12.08 -15.04 -16.60
N SER A 34 -12.34 -14.84 -17.89
CA SER A 34 -13.69 -14.97 -18.47
C SER A 34 -14.25 -16.40 -18.46
N SER A 35 -13.37 -17.41 -18.33
CA SER A 35 -13.82 -18.78 -18.05
C SER A 35 -14.40 -18.96 -16.63
N LYS A 36 -14.17 -18.00 -15.73
CA LYS A 36 -14.58 -18.02 -14.32
C LYS A 36 -15.67 -17.01 -14.00
N VAL A 37 -15.58 -15.82 -14.58
CA VAL A 37 -16.51 -14.69 -14.41
C VAL A 37 -16.56 -13.91 -15.71
N SER A 38 -17.76 -13.66 -16.25
CA SER A 38 -17.89 -12.79 -17.41
C SER A 38 -17.73 -11.32 -17.03
N LEU A 39 -17.14 -10.51 -17.92
CA LEU A 39 -17.03 -9.07 -17.68
C LEU A 39 -18.41 -8.40 -17.60
N ASP A 40 -19.40 -8.88 -18.37
CA ASP A 40 -20.76 -8.39 -18.31
C ASP A 40 -21.40 -8.64 -16.95
N GLU A 41 -21.20 -9.83 -16.37
CA GLU A 41 -21.68 -10.16 -15.01
C GLU A 41 -21.03 -9.24 -13.97
N LEU A 42 -19.70 -9.03 -14.08
CA LEU A 42 -18.95 -8.18 -13.20
C LEU A 42 -19.43 -6.71 -13.25
N PHE A 43 -19.49 -6.11 -14.45
CA PHE A 43 -19.85 -4.69 -14.62
C PHE A 43 -21.36 -4.43 -14.46
N SER A 44 -22.20 -5.44 -14.66
CA SER A 44 -23.64 -5.33 -14.37
C SER A 44 -23.95 -5.42 -12.88
N HIS A 45 -23.01 -5.86 -12.05
CA HIS A 45 -23.19 -5.99 -10.61
C HIS A 45 -23.50 -4.63 -9.97
N LYS A 46 -24.41 -4.60 -8.99
CA LYS A 46 -24.91 -3.35 -8.40
C LYS A 46 -23.79 -2.51 -7.77
N ALA A 47 -22.87 -3.16 -7.02
CA ALA A 47 -21.71 -2.50 -6.42
C ALA A 47 -20.84 -1.76 -7.47
N PHE A 48 -20.67 -2.34 -8.66
CA PHE A 48 -19.96 -1.67 -9.77
C PHE A 48 -20.76 -0.51 -10.38
N LYS A 49 -22.08 -0.63 -10.45
CA LYS A 49 -22.93 0.45 -11.00
C LYS A 49 -22.89 1.70 -10.13
N GLU A 50 -22.82 1.53 -8.81
CA GLU A 50 -22.74 2.65 -7.88
C GLU A 50 -21.38 3.32 -7.93
N PHE A 51 -20.30 2.55 -7.95
CA PHE A 51 -18.95 3.06 -8.16
C PHE A 51 -18.79 3.85 -9.48
N ASN A 52 -19.44 3.40 -10.55
CA ASN A 52 -19.43 4.10 -11.85
C ASN A 52 -20.27 5.40 -11.86
N LYS A 53 -21.19 5.62 -10.90
CA LYS A 53 -21.97 6.87 -10.84
C LYS A 53 -21.13 8.06 -10.40
N GLU A 54 -20.15 7.82 -9.53
CA GLU A 54 -19.35 8.90 -8.91
C GLU A 54 -18.09 9.25 -9.73
N SER A 55 -17.53 8.33 -10.50
CA SER A 55 -16.12 8.45 -10.86
C SER A 55 -15.79 8.78 -12.30
N SER A 56 -16.67 8.74 -13.30
CA SER A 56 -16.19 9.09 -14.64
C SER A 56 -17.23 9.27 -15.75
N LYS A 57 -16.83 10.10 -16.71
CA LYS A 57 -17.47 10.27 -18.02
C LYS A 57 -17.41 9.00 -18.90
N LEU A 58 -16.60 7.98 -18.52
CA LEU A 58 -16.44 6.71 -19.21
C LEU A 58 -17.01 5.57 -18.35
N LYS A 59 -18.14 5.02 -18.76
CA LYS A 59 -18.71 3.84 -18.12
C LYS A 59 -18.03 2.60 -18.67
N LEU A 60 -17.33 1.84 -17.80
CA LEU A 60 -16.68 0.58 -18.19
C LEU A 60 -17.63 -0.41 -18.85
N SER A 61 -18.91 -0.41 -18.46
CA SER A 61 -19.96 -1.22 -19.09
C SER A 61 -20.15 -0.95 -20.58
N ASP A 62 -19.86 0.26 -21.04
CA ASP A 62 -20.05 0.61 -22.45
C ASP A 62 -18.98 -0.03 -23.34
N PHE A 63 -17.81 -0.33 -22.74
CA PHE A 63 -16.70 -0.98 -23.44
C PHE A 63 -16.90 -2.48 -23.66
N THR A 64 -17.70 -3.16 -22.84
CA THR A 64 -17.91 -4.62 -22.98
C THR A 64 -18.54 -5.02 -24.31
N SER A 65 -19.29 -4.10 -24.95
CA SER A 65 -19.98 -4.37 -26.22
C SER A 65 -19.04 -4.54 -27.43
N PHE A 66 -17.83 -3.98 -27.38
CA PHE A 66 -16.86 -4.00 -28.49
C PHE A 66 -15.48 -4.56 -28.12
N ILE A 67 -15.22 -4.89 -26.85
CA ILE A 67 -13.99 -5.53 -26.39
C ILE A 67 -14.12 -7.06 -26.49
N ASP A 68 -13.05 -7.74 -26.92
CA ASP A 68 -12.93 -9.19 -26.89
C ASP A 68 -12.41 -9.65 -25.52
N ASP A 69 -13.32 -9.98 -24.62
CA ASP A 69 -13.03 -10.41 -23.25
C ASP A 69 -12.42 -11.83 -23.17
N SER A 70 -12.24 -12.52 -24.28
CA SER A 70 -11.51 -13.78 -24.35
C SER A 70 -10.02 -13.61 -24.60
N LYS A 71 -9.55 -12.41 -24.92
CA LYS A 71 -8.16 -12.09 -25.22
C LYS A 71 -7.51 -11.26 -24.13
N LYS A 72 -6.17 -11.30 -24.10
CA LYS A 72 -5.36 -10.54 -23.14
C LYS A 72 -5.58 -9.04 -23.28
N MET A 73 -5.66 -8.34 -22.15
CA MET A 73 -5.67 -6.90 -22.06
C MET A 73 -4.44 -6.45 -21.28
N VAL A 74 -3.85 -5.31 -21.64
CA VAL A 74 -2.60 -4.84 -21.06
C VAL A 74 -2.66 -3.37 -20.72
N ILE A 75 -2.13 -3.03 -19.56
CA ILE A 75 -1.86 -1.64 -19.14
C ILE A 75 -0.37 -1.56 -18.84
N HIS A 76 0.31 -0.60 -19.42
CA HIS A 76 1.71 -0.36 -19.11
C HIS A 76 2.06 1.12 -19.24
N GLY A 77 3.18 1.51 -18.70
CA GLY A 77 3.64 2.88 -18.81
C GLY A 77 5.05 3.06 -18.27
N ASN A 78 5.47 4.29 -18.36
CA ASN A 78 6.76 4.74 -17.89
C ASN A 78 6.59 6.08 -17.16
N PHE A 79 7.19 6.22 -15.98
CA PHE A 79 7.21 7.46 -15.18
C PHE A 79 8.59 8.11 -15.13
N THR A 80 9.62 7.36 -15.52
CA THR A 80 11.01 7.70 -15.26
C THR A 80 11.70 8.33 -16.47
N ASP A 81 11.23 8.06 -17.67
CA ASP A 81 11.74 8.68 -18.89
C ASP A 81 11.41 10.18 -18.97
N SER A 82 12.08 10.87 -19.86
CA SER A 82 11.80 12.28 -20.18
C SER A 82 10.36 12.51 -20.64
N ILE A 83 9.73 11.49 -21.23
CA ILE A 83 8.31 11.50 -21.63
C ILE A 83 7.60 10.38 -20.85
N SER A 84 6.87 10.74 -19.80
CA SER A 84 6.09 9.78 -19.05
C SER A 84 4.73 9.56 -19.72
N TYR A 85 4.29 8.30 -19.75
CA TYR A 85 3.05 7.91 -20.42
C TYR A 85 2.40 6.71 -19.76
N TYR A 86 1.11 6.53 -20.06
CA TYR A 86 0.46 5.23 -19.92
C TYR A 86 -0.20 4.81 -21.23
N GLN A 87 -0.30 3.50 -21.42
CA GLN A 87 -0.99 2.86 -22.53
C GLN A 87 -1.86 1.73 -22.04
N ILE A 88 -3.12 1.71 -22.48
CA ILE A 88 -4.04 0.58 -22.30
C ILE A 88 -4.27 -0.01 -23.68
N THR A 89 -4.08 -1.33 -23.80
CA THR A 89 -4.32 -2.07 -25.05
C THR A 89 -5.41 -3.09 -24.83
N LEU A 90 -6.49 -2.95 -25.57
CA LEU A 90 -7.70 -3.76 -25.49
C LEU A 90 -7.96 -4.44 -26.86
N PRO A 91 -8.17 -5.75 -26.90
CA PRO A 91 -8.58 -6.44 -28.14
C PRO A 91 -10.03 -6.09 -28.47
N LEU A 92 -10.33 -5.93 -29.76
CA LEU A 92 -11.65 -5.58 -30.28
C LEU A 92 -12.38 -6.80 -30.86
N THR A 93 -13.69 -6.85 -30.63
CA THR A 93 -14.63 -7.72 -31.36
C THR A 93 -15.21 -7.00 -32.57
N SER A 94 -15.41 -5.66 -32.48
CA SER A 94 -16.05 -4.88 -33.53
C SER A 94 -15.60 -3.42 -33.52
N THR A 95 -14.95 -3.02 -34.61
CA THR A 95 -14.62 -1.61 -34.84
C THR A 95 -15.86 -0.77 -35.10
N VAL A 96 -16.91 -1.34 -35.72
CA VAL A 96 -18.17 -0.63 -36.01
C VAL A 96 -18.84 -0.20 -34.72
N LYS A 97 -18.98 -1.08 -33.74
CA LYS A 97 -19.59 -0.73 -32.45
C LYS A 97 -18.74 0.30 -31.66
N LEU A 98 -17.42 0.21 -31.75
CA LEU A 98 -16.53 1.21 -31.16
C LEU A 98 -16.77 2.58 -31.80
N GLU A 99 -16.84 2.62 -33.12
CA GLU A 99 -17.04 3.88 -33.84
C GLU A 99 -18.46 4.46 -33.64
N GLU A 100 -19.48 3.63 -33.53
CA GLU A 100 -20.83 4.04 -33.12
C GLU A 100 -20.79 4.71 -31.74
N TYR A 101 -20.15 4.07 -30.76
CA TYR A 101 -19.98 4.62 -29.42
C TYR A 101 -19.21 5.97 -29.42
N ILE A 102 -18.14 6.08 -30.21
CA ILE A 102 -17.36 7.32 -30.31
C ILE A 102 -18.21 8.41 -31.00
N ASN A 103 -18.92 8.10 -32.09
CA ASN A 103 -19.73 9.06 -32.80
C ASN A 103 -20.88 9.60 -31.94
N GLU A 104 -21.56 8.77 -31.16
CA GLU A 104 -22.57 9.21 -30.19
C GLU A 104 -22.01 10.22 -29.17
N ASN A 105 -20.76 10.04 -28.75
CA ASN A 105 -20.11 10.98 -27.85
C ASN A 105 -19.69 12.27 -28.56
N ILE A 106 -19.22 12.18 -29.81
CA ILE A 106 -18.87 13.31 -30.66
C ILE A 106 -20.12 14.18 -30.92
N GLU A 107 -21.26 13.57 -31.29
CA GLU A 107 -22.51 14.29 -31.51
C GLU A 107 -22.93 15.09 -30.27
N LYS A 108 -22.94 14.46 -29.11
CA LYS A 108 -23.27 15.13 -27.83
C LYS A 108 -22.35 16.30 -27.51
N GLN A 109 -21.08 16.24 -27.89
CA GLN A 109 -20.11 17.30 -27.63
C GLN A 109 -20.22 18.42 -28.67
N ASN A 110 -20.36 18.07 -29.95
CA ASN A 110 -20.45 19.03 -31.04
C ASN A 110 -21.73 19.88 -31.00
N ASP A 111 -22.80 19.41 -30.34
CA ASP A 111 -24.03 20.19 -30.13
C ASP A 111 -23.78 21.49 -29.33
N PHE A 112 -22.69 21.56 -28.57
CA PHE A 112 -22.29 22.76 -27.80
C PHE A 112 -21.22 23.61 -28.49
N ILE A 113 -20.71 23.20 -29.68
CA ILE A 113 -19.62 23.88 -30.40
C ILE A 113 -20.17 24.60 -31.62
N GLU A 114 -20.18 25.93 -31.58
CA GLU A 114 -20.66 26.78 -32.70
C GLU A 114 -19.65 26.90 -33.85
N ILE A 115 -18.34 26.70 -33.58
CA ILE A 115 -17.27 26.89 -34.56
C ILE A 115 -16.91 25.55 -35.21
N ASP A 116 -17.18 25.39 -36.49
CA ASP A 116 -16.95 24.14 -37.24
C ASP A 116 -15.50 23.63 -37.21
N SER A 117 -14.51 24.51 -37.14
CA SER A 117 -13.10 24.12 -37.07
C SER A 117 -12.68 23.50 -35.72
N LEU A 118 -13.53 23.64 -34.70
CA LEU A 118 -13.29 23.07 -33.33
C LEU A 118 -14.09 21.78 -33.10
N LYS A 119 -14.95 21.39 -34.08
CA LYS A 119 -15.73 20.17 -33.96
C LYS A 119 -14.86 18.92 -33.94
N GLU A 120 -15.17 18.05 -33.00
CA GLU A 120 -14.49 16.78 -32.88
C GLU A 120 -14.87 15.82 -34.02
N SER A 121 -13.91 15.00 -34.45
CA SER A 121 -14.12 14.00 -35.49
C SER A 121 -13.12 12.86 -35.39
N ILE A 122 -13.47 11.71 -35.95
CA ILE A 122 -12.56 10.58 -36.11
C ILE A 122 -11.59 10.89 -37.25
N LYS A 123 -10.26 10.86 -36.94
CA LYS A 123 -9.20 10.94 -37.92
C LYS A 123 -8.93 9.55 -38.49
N ARG A 124 -8.83 9.43 -39.83
CA ARG A 124 -8.57 8.18 -40.56
C ARG A 124 -7.14 8.21 -41.13
N PHE A 125 -6.36 7.19 -40.84
CA PHE A 125 -5.04 6.97 -41.37
C PHE A 125 -5.00 5.66 -42.19
N GLU A 126 -3.89 5.35 -42.84
CA GLU A 126 -3.77 4.15 -43.65
C GLU A 126 -3.95 2.85 -42.86
N ASN A 127 -3.35 2.77 -41.66
CA ASN A 127 -3.30 1.54 -40.86
C ASN A 127 -4.14 1.61 -39.58
N TYR A 128 -4.73 2.76 -39.24
CA TYR A 128 -5.49 2.94 -38.03
C TYR A 128 -6.44 4.14 -38.12
N SER A 129 -7.34 4.23 -37.14
CA SER A 129 -8.15 5.42 -36.91
C SER A 129 -7.85 5.96 -35.52
N SER A 130 -8.01 7.27 -35.31
CA SER A 130 -7.86 7.87 -34.00
C SER A 130 -8.94 8.89 -33.69
N TYR A 131 -9.16 9.08 -32.40
CA TYR A 131 -10.04 10.09 -31.83
C TYR A 131 -9.42 10.68 -30.57
N LYS A 132 -9.49 11.99 -30.44
CA LYS A 132 -9.12 12.71 -29.22
C LYS A 132 -10.20 13.74 -28.94
N SER A 133 -10.79 13.64 -27.74
CA SER A 133 -11.72 14.64 -27.25
C SER A 133 -10.97 15.89 -26.78
N THR A 134 -11.55 17.06 -27.00
CA THR A 134 -11.05 18.34 -26.46
C THR A 134 -11.09 18.40 -24.93
N HIS A 135 -11.91 17.54 -24.31
CA HIS A 135 -12.10 17.48 -22.86
C HIS A 135 -11.32 16.34 -22.18
N SER A 136 -10.49 15.60 -22.94
CA SER A 136 -9.67 14.51 -22.40
C SER A 136 -8.21 14.66 -22.76
N ASN A 137 -7.34 14.24 -21.86
CA ASN A 137 -5.89 14.23 -22.09
C ASN A 137 -5.44 13.01 -22.90
N TYR A 138 -6.22 11.92 -22.88
CA TYR A 138 -5.91 10.69 -23.61
C TYR A 138 -6.42 10.73 -25.06
N SER A 139 -5.81 9.92 -25.91
CA SER A 139 -6.26 9.62 -27.26
C SER A 139 -6.67 8.17 -27.40
N LEU A 140 -7.70 7.91 -28.19
CA LEU A 140 -8.08 6.59 -28.66
C LEU A 140 -7.48 6.37 -30.04
N ALA A 141 -6.86 5.20 -30.26
CA ALA A 141 -6.40 4.80 -31.59
C ALA A 141 -6.70 3.32 -31.78
N TRP A 142 -7.19 2.92 -32.95
CA TRP A 142 -7.59 1.54 -33.20
C TRP A 142 -7.35 1.08 -34.62
N ASN A 143 -7.17 -0.22 -34.75
CA ASN A 143 -7.20 -0.93 -36.03
C ASN A 143 -8.29 -2.02 -35.99
N GLY A 144 -8.29 -2.96 -36.94
CA GLY A 144 -9.28 -4.03 -36.99
C GLY A 144 -9.29 -4.99 -35.80
N GLU A 145 -8.25 -5.01 -34.96
CA GLU A 145 -8.05 -6.02 -33.90
C GLU A 145 -7.88 -5.42 -32.50
N ASN A 146 -7.37 -4.18 -32.39
CA ASN A 146 -6.98 -3.61 -31.10
C ASN A 146 -7.38 -2.15 -30.98
N LEU A 147 -7.80 -1.76 -29.77
CA LEU A 147 -7.95 -0.39 -29.30
C LEU A 147 -6.79 -0.05 -28.37
N VAL A 148 -6.15 1.07 -28.61
CA VAL A 148 -5.12 1.66 -27.75
C VAL A 148 -5.66 2.96 -27.15
N ILE A 149 -5.65 3.06 -25.83
CA ILE A 149 -5.85 4.30 -25.09
C ILE A 149 -4.48 4.79 -24.66
N TYR A 150 -4.07 5.97 -25.07
CA TYR A 150 -2.73 6.48 -24.86
C TYR A 150 -2.75 7.89 -24.29
N GLU A 151 -1.97 8.16 -23.27
CA GLU A 151 -1.81 9.49 -22.68
C GLU A 151 -0.37 9.77 -22.30
N ILE A 152 0.12 10.97 -22.61
CA ILE A 152 1.36 11.50 -22.09
C ILE A 152 1.07 12.26 -20.79
N LEU A 153 1.64 11.78 -19.69
CA LEU A 153 1.44 12.35 -18.36
C LEU A 153 2.29 13.60 -18.16
N SER A 154 3.58 13.52 -18.52
CA SER A 154 4.50 14.65 -18.44
C SER A 154 5.60 14.58 -19.50
N ILE A 155 6.15 15.73 -19.86
CA ILE A 155 7.37 15.89 -20.64
C ILE A 155 8.32 16.68 -19.77
N LYS A 156 9.47 16.07 -19.41
CA LYS A 156 10.52 16.76 -18.67
C LYS A 156 11.35 17.57 -19.67
N ASP A 157 11.20 18.87 -19.65
CA ASP A 157 12.05 19.79 -20.43
C ASP A 157 13.34 19.99 -19.62
N GLU A 158 14.50 19.72 -20.23
CA GLU A 158 15.83 19.90 -19.58
C GLU A 158 16.13 21.37 -19.26
N THR A 159 15.32 22.31 -19.75
CA THR A 159 15.52 23.75 -19.63
C THR A 159 14.67 24.46 -18.58
N ILE A 160 13.70 23.79 -17.95
CA ILE A 160 12.90 24.40 -16.88
C ILE A 160 13.67 24.25 -15.56
N THR A 161 14.49 25.24 -15.26
CA THR A 161 15.12 25.40 -13.96
C THR A 161 14.06 25.57 -12.87
N GLN A 162 14.33 24.96 -11.73
CA GLN A 162 13.53 24.69 -10.54
C GLN A 162 12.88 25.91 -9.81
N ASP A 163 12.79 27.08 -10.41
CA ASP A 163 12.34 28.29 -9.69
C ASP A 163 10.81 28.36 -9.46
N TYR A 164 10.01 27.55 -10.18
CA TYR A 164 8.54 27.65 -10.08
C TYR A 164 7.87 26.59 -9.18
N ALA A 165 8.60 25.60 -8.71
CA ALA A 165 8.02 24.56 -7.83
C ALA A 165 7.66 25.07 -6.41
N TYR A 166 8.04 26.30 -6.07
CA TYR A 166 7.80 26.88 -4.74
C TYR A 166 6.38 27.45 -4.57
N ASN A 167 5.67 27.70 -5.67
CA ASN A 167 4.36 28.36 -5.62
C ASN A 167 3.14 27.42 -5.71
N GLU A 168 3.31 26.15 -6.12
CA GLU A 168 2.17 25.22 -6.20
C GLU A 168 1.66 24.73 -4.83
N SER A 169 2.47 24.77 -3.78
CA SER A 169 2.03 24.28 -2.47
C SER A 169 1.21 25.30 -1.65
N TYR A 170 1.19 26.58 -2.07
CA TYR A 170 0.45 27.63 -1.34
C TYR A 170 -0.94 27.93 -1.92
N ASN A 171 -1.27 27.45 -3.13
CA ASN A 171 -2.52 27.80 -3.81
C ASN A 171 -3.61 26.73 -3.79
N ASN A 172 -3.40 25.58 -3.15
CA ASN A 172 -4.43 24.52 -3.09
C ASN A 172 -5.36 24.59 -1.86
N ASP A 173 -5.29 25.67 -1.07
CA ASP A 173 -6.06 25.73 0.19
C ASP A 173 -7.20 26.77 0.21
N TYR A 174 -7.49 27.46 -0.89
CA TYR A 174 -8.61 28.41 -0.95
C TYR A 174 -9.30 28.39 -2.30
N THR A 175 -10.15 27.41 -2.56
CA THR A 175 -11.42 27.55 -3.32
C THR A 175 -12.22 26.24 -3.20
N GLU A 176 -12.85 25.98 -2.06
CA GLU A 176 -14.10 25.24 -2.04
C GLU A 176 -15.22 26.24 -1.79
N ASP A 177 -15.97 26.54 -2.85
CA ASP A 177 -17.27 27.21 -2.77
C ASP A 177 -18.23 26.32 -1.98
N TYR A 178 -18.43 26.62 -0.71
CA TYR A 178 -19.50 26.05 0.09
C TYR A 178 -20.85 26.60 -0.38
N VAL A 179 -21.54 25.82 -1.19
CA VAL A 179 -22.98 25.98 -1.37
C VAL A 179 -23.66 25.39 -0.14
N TYR A 180 -24.19 26.28 0.71
CA TYR A 180 -25.05 25.90 1.82
C TYR A 180 -26.34 25.27 1.29
N ASN A 181 -26.54 23.99 1.51
CA ASN A 181 -27.86 23.39 1.53
C ASN A 181 -28.22 23.08 3.00
N GLU A 182 -29.15 23.87 3.52
CA GLU A 182 -29.84 23.57 4.77
C GLU A 182 -30.76 22.36 4.54
N GLU A 183 -30.35 21.16 4.98
CA GLU A 183 -31.27 20.12 5.42
C GLU A 183 -30.56 19.26 6.48
N GLU A 184 -31.24 19.14 7.60
CA GLU A 184 -30.89 18.58 8.88
C GLU A 184 -30.17 17.22 8.81
N SER A 185 -28.98 17.12 9.45
CA SER A 185 -28.53 15.91 10.12
C SER A 185 -27.74 16.28 11.37
N GLU A 186 -28.27 15.91 12.52
CA GLU A 186 -27.61 16.02 13.83
C GLU A 186 -26.35 15.16 13.82
N LEU A 187 -25.17 15.79 13.65
CA LEU A 187 -23.89 15.19 13.92
C LEU A 187 -23.53 15.43 15.38
N ILE A 188 -23.46 14.36 16.14
CA ILE A 188 -22.89 14.33 17.49
C ILE A 188 -21.42 14.71 17.40
N ILE A 189 -21.08 15.93 17.76
CA ILE A 189 -19.69 16.38 17.91
C ILE A 189 -19.21 15.94 19.29
N GLU A 190 -18.38 14.89 19.35
CA GLU A 190 -17.59 14.60 20.54
C GLU A 190 -16.63 15.77 20.80
N LYS A 191 -16.91 16.50 21.88
CA LYS A 191 -16.04 17.60 22.33
C LYS A 191 -14.74 17.00 22.87
N LEU A 192 -13.62 17.41 22.29
CA LEU A 192 -12.30 17.19 22.87
C LEU A 192 -12.20 17.81 24.26
N PRO A 193 -11.54 17.15 25.22
CA PRO A 193 -11.35 17.69 26.56
C PRO A 193 -10.52 18.99 26.54
N PRO A 194 -10.82 19.95 27.43
CA PRO A 194 -10.05 21.19 27.53
C PRO A 194 -8.61 20.91 27.98
N PRO A 195 -7.66 21.76 27.57
CA PRO A 195 -6.26 21.60 27.97
C PRO A 195 -6.11 21.79 29.49
N PRO A 196 -5.14 21.11 30.13
CA PRO A 196 -4.91 21.20 31.57
C PRO A 196 -4.58 22.62 32.02
N PRO A 197 -4.96 23.03 33.24
CA PRO A 197 -4.70 24.37 33.75
C PRO A 197 -3.20 24.63 33.90
N VAL A 198 -2.74 25.75 33.34
CA VAL A 198 -1.38 26.21 33.46
C VAL A 198 -1.19 26.77 34.88
N SER A 199 -0.22 26.26 35.62
CA SER A 199 0.15 26.80 36.93
C SER A 199 0.64 28.23 36.79
N GLU A 200 0.09 29.11 37.61
CA GLU A 200 0.57 30.50 37.75
C GLU A 200 2.04 30.51 38.19
N SER A 201 2.93 30.84 37.26
CA SER A 201 4.27 31.29 37.57
C SER A 201 4.36 32.77 37.23
N GLU A 202 4.77 33.53 38.18
CA GLU A 202 4.94 34.98 38.23
C GLU A 202 5.44 35.58 36.89
N TYR A 203 4.61 36.37 36.26
CA TYR A 203 5.01 37.24 35.15
C TYR A 203 5.58 38.54 35.73
N TYR A 204 6.86 38.82 35.49
CA TYR A 204 7.42 40.16 35.56
C TYR A 204 6.94 40.90 34.32
N GLU A 205 6.16 41.99 34.55
CA GLU A 205 5.81 42.97 33.52
C GLU A 205 7.05 43.77 33.15
N GLU A 206 7.70 43.46 32.04
CA GLU A 206 8.56 44.44 31.36
C GLU A 206 7.69 45.16 30.33
N GLU A 207 7.46 46.46 30.62
CA GLU A 207 6.76 47.42 29.78
C GLU A 207 7.61 47.71 28.53
N TYR A 208 7.40 46.93 27.42
CA TYR A 208 7.92 47.29 26.12
C TYR A 208 6.99 48.32 25.47
N VAL A 209 7.46 49.57 25.42
CA VAL A 209 6.89 50.62 24.58
C VAL A 209 7.17 50.24 23.12
N VAL A 210 6.18 49.68 22.45
CA VAL A 210 6.22 49.48 21.00
C VAL A 210 5.87 50.82 20.36
N GLU A 211 6.88 51.55 19.86
CA GLU A 211 6.64 52.62 18.89
C GLU A 211 5.96 51.97 17.65
N ALA A 212 4.73 52.37 17.40
CA ALA A 212 4.01 52.03 16.19
C ALA A 212 4.72 52.69 15.00
N THR A 213 5.59 51.97 14.34
CA THR A 213 5.98 52.31 12.99
C THR A 213 4.77 52.04 12.10
N GLU A 214 4.28 53.06 11.42
CA GLU A 214 3.32 52.93 10.33
C GLU A 214 3.94 51.98 9.29
N GLU A 215 3.54 50.70 9.31
CA GLU A 215 3.79 49.80 8.20
C GLU A 215 2.96 50.34 7.05
N GLU A 216 3.65 50.88 6.04
CA GLU A 216 3.10 51.10 4.72
C GLU A 216 2.47 49.78 4.27
N SER A 217 1.14 49.78 4.14
CA SER A 217 0.42 48.67 3.51
C SER A 217 0.98 48.56 2.08
N GLU A 218 1.82 47.57 1.82
CA GLU A 218 2.19 47.20 0.46
C GLU A 218 0.87 46.98 -0.29
N GLU A 219 0.51 47.89 -1.19
CA GLU A 219 -0.55 47.71 -2.15
C GLU A 219 -0.19 46.43 -2.93
N VAL A 220 -0.94 45.33 -2.67
CA VAL A 220 -0.78 44.09 -3.38
C VAL A 220 -1.06 44.40 -4.86
N ASP A 221 -0.01 44.33 -5.67
CA ASP A 221 -0.07 44.66 -7.11
C ASP A 221 -0.92 43.62 -7.81
N PHE A 222 -2.20 43.87 -7.93
CA PHE A 222 -3.18 43.01 -8.62
C PHE A 222 -2.77 42.76 -10.07
N ASP A 223 -2.13 43.71 -10.73
CA ASP A 223 -1.65 43.57 -12.11
C ASP A 223 -0.52 42.54 -12.20
N TYR A 224 0.31 42.40 -11.16
CA TYR A 224 1.34 41.36 -11.09
C TYR A 224 0.74 39.95 -11.06
N PHE A 225 -0.30 39.71 -10.25
CA PHE A 225 -0.98 38.43 -10.17
C PHE A 225 -1.77 38.08 -11.44
N GLU A 226 -2.40 39.05 -12.10
CA GLU A 226 -3.06 38.82 -13.39
C GLU A 226 -2.05 38.49 -14.50
N ASN A 227 -0.90 39.15 -14.52
CA ASN A 227 0.18 38.82 -15.43
C ASN A 227 0.74 37.42 -15.20
N LEU A 228 0.98 37.03 -13.95
CA LEU A 228 1.41 35.67 -13.60
C LEU A 228 0.39 34.60 -14.02
N LYS A 229 -0.91 34.82 -13.78
CA LYS A 229 -1.97 33.93 -14.24
C LYS A 229 -2.00 33.78 -15.77
N THR A 230 -1.76 34.89 -16.48
CA THR A 230 -1.76 34.90 -17.93
C THR A 230 -0.51 34.19 -18.50
N GLU A 231 0.65 34.35 -17.92
CA GLU A 231 1.86 33.61 -18.29
C GLU A 231 1.72 32.13 -18.00
N TYR A 232 1.24 31.76 -16.82
CA TYR A 232 0.97 30.37 -16.44
C TYR A 232 -0.01 29.69 -17.39
N ALA A 233 -1.11 30.39 -17.78
CA ALA A 233 -2.08 29.88 -18.73
C ALA A 233 -1.46 29.65 -20.13
N LYS A 234 -0.56 30.53 -20.56
CA LYS A 234 0.17 30.37 -21.84
C LYS A 234 1.16 29.21 -21.79
N GLU A 235 1.92 29.06 -20.72
CA GLU A 235 2.84 27.93 -20.52
C GLU A 235 2.10 26.61 -20.48
N LYS A 236 0.99 26.55 -19.76
CA LYS A 236 0.13 25.38 -19.72
C LYS A 236 -0.39 25.00 -21.11
N GLN A 237 -0.89 25.96 -21.87
CA GLN A 237 -1.35 25.72 -23.24
C GLN A 237 -0.23 25.22 -24.15
N LEU A 238 0.97 25.78 -24.03
CA LEU A 238 2.15 25.31 -24.80
C LEU A 238 2.55 23.90 -24.42
N THR A 239 2.53 23.56 -23.13
CA THR A 239 2.80 22.23 -22.62
C THR A 239 1.78 21.22 -23.11
N ASP A 240 0.50 21.54 -23.04
CA ASP A 240 -0.59 20.69 -23.53
C ASP A 240 -0.50 20.47 -25.05
N LEU A 241 -0.11 21.50 -25.81
CA LEU A 241 0.14 21.37 -27.24
C LEU A 241 1.34 20.47 -27.54
N LYS A 242 2.46 20.63 -26.82
CA LYS A 242 3.64 19.75 -26.93
C LYS A 242 3.26 18.30 -26.63
N LYS A 243 2.51 18.05 -25.53
CA LYS A 243 2.01 16.71 -25.19
C LYS A 243 1.13 16.15 -26.31
N SER A 244 0.23 16.94 -26.86
CA SER A 244 -0.66 16.50 -27.92
C SER A 244 0.08 16.09 -29.19
N ILE A 245 1.04 16.89 -29.63
CA ILE A 245 1.88 16.58 -30.82
C ILE A 245 2.69 15.31 -30.58
N GLN A 246 3.34 15.20 -29.42
CA GLN A 246 4.14 14.01 -29.07
C GLN A 246 3.27 12.75 -28.97
N GLN A 247 2.05 12.89 -28.46
CA GLN A 247 1.07 11.81 -28.34
C GLN A 247 0.64 11.29 -29.71
N GLU A 248 0.28 12.17 -30.64
CA GLU A 248 -0.02 11.79 -32.03
C GLU A 248 1.18 11.10 -32.70
N TYR A 249 2.38 11.63 -32.52
CA TYR A 249 3.61 11.04 -33.05
C TYR A 249 3.86 9.63 -32.50
N ASN A 250 3.72 9.45 -31.19
CA ASN A 250 3.93 8.14 -30.55
C ASN A 250 2.87 7.12 -31.01
N ILE A 251 1.61 7.53 -31.15
CA ILE A 251 0.54 6.68 -31.69
C ILE A 251 0.84 6.29 -33.15
N ASP A 252 1.28 7.23 -33.97
CA ASP A 252 1.66 6.94 -35.36
C ASP A 252 2.77 5.90 -35.45
N LEU A 253 3.80 6.03 -34.60
CA LEU A 253 4.86 5.04 -34.50
C LEU A 253 4.37 3.65 -34.08
N LEU A 254 3.37 3.57 -33.17
CA LEU A 254 2.80 2.29 -32.75
C LEU A 254 2.14 1.53 -33.89
N PHE A 255 1.51 2.24 -34.84
CA PHE A 255 0.74 1.64 -35.91
C PHE A 255 1.47 1.59 -37.27
N LYS A 256 2.56 2.32 -37.46
CA LYS A 256 3.27 2.50 -38.72
C LYS A 256 3.74 1.19 -39.36
N ASP A 257 4.34 0.30 -38.56
CA ASP A 257 4.88 -0.98 -39.03
C ASP A 257 3.96 -2.19 -38.70
N GLY A 258 2.69 -1.91 -38.51
CA GLY A 258 1.73 -2.86 -37.95
C GLY A 258 1.80 -2.89 -36.42
N PHE A 259 0.64 -2.80 -35.78
CA PHE A 259 0.55 -2.79 -34.32
C PHE A 259 1.03 -4.10 -33.73
N LYS A 260 1.96 -4.05 -32.78
CA LYS A 260 2.45 -5.20 -32.01
C LYS A 260 1.87 -5.14 -30.61
N PHE A 261 1.13 -6.16 -30.23
CA PHE A 261 0.56 -6.26 -28.88
C PHE A 261 1.69 -6.25 -27.84
N PRO A 262 1.63 -5.37 -26.83
CA PRO A 262 2.67 -5.27 -25.81
C PRO A 262 2.84 -6.55 -25.02
N THR A 263 4.08 -6.93 -24.72
CA THR A 263 4.42 -8.11 -23.92
C THR A 263 5.53 -7.81 -22.94
N SER A 264 5.56 -8.51 -21.82
CA SER A 264 6.65 -8.47 -20.87
C SER A 264 7.01 -9.88 -20.40
N ASN A 265 8.29 -10.15 -20.24
CA ASN A 265 8.79 -11.41 -19.70
C ASN A 265 8.67 -11.48 -18.17
N LYS A 266 8.28 -10.40 -17.54
CA LYS A 266 8.04 -10.29 -16.09
C LYS A 266 6.65 -10.77 -15.68
N ILE A 267 5.77 -11.01 -16.63
CA ILE A 267 4.36 -11.35 -16.41
C ILE A 267 4.17 -12.85 -16.29
N ASN A 268 3.37 -13.26 -15.32
CA ASN A 268 2.96 -14.64 -15.13
C ASN A 268 1.64 -14.93 -15.89
N VAL A 269 1.75 -15.57 -17.01
CA VAL A 269 0.59 -15.95 -17.86
C VAL A 269 -0.35 -16.99 -17.22
N LYS A 270 0.02 -17.56 -16.05
CA LYS A 270 -0.82 -18.51 -15.31
C LYS A 270 -1.71 -17.82 -14.26
N ALA A 271 -1.48 -16.55 -13.97
CA ALA A 271 -2.34 -15.78 -13.11
C ALA A 271 -3.57 -15.26 -13.87
N ASP A 272 -4.63 -14.92 -13.19
CA ASP A 272 -5.79 -14.26 -13.80
C ASP A 272 -5.45 -12.79 -14.12
N ILE A 273 -4.78 -12.13 -13.17
CA ILE A 273 -4.16 -10.81 -13.36
C ILE A 273 -2.71 -10.91 -12.88
N SER A 274 -1.77 -10.42 -13.68
CA SER A 274 -0.36 -10.35 -13.30
C SER A 274 0.13 -8.92 -13.44
N CYS A 275 0.70 -8.41 -12.36
CA CYS A 275 1.25 -7.06 -12.30
C CYS A 275 2.75 -7.13 -12.05
N TRP A 276 3.50 -6.26 -12.71
CA TRP A 276 4.91 -6.03 -12.44
C TRP A 276 5.18 -4.54 -12.32
N LEU A 277 5.99 -4.17 -11.33
CA LEU A 277 6.43 -2.82 -11.06
C LEU A 277 7.96 -2.81 -10.94
N ASN A 278 8.62 -1.93 -11.69
CA ASN A 278 10.02 -1.60 -11.50
C ASN A 278 10.14 -0.71 -10.26
N TYR A 279 10.35 -1.34 -9.10
CA TYR A 279 10.39 -0.63 -7.83
C TYR A 279 11.52 0.39 -7.76
N GLY A 280 12.71 0.02 -8.27
CA GLY A 280 13.88 0.89 -8.24
C GLY A 280 13.67 2.19 -8.98
N SER A 281 13.22 2.13 -10.24
CA SER A 281 12.96 3.32 -11.05
C SER A 281 11.81 4.16 -10.50
N THR A 282 10.75 3.53 -10.00
CA THR A 282 9.59 4.22 -9.45
C THR A 282 9.94 5.01 -8.18
N PHE A 283 10.71 4.42 -7.26
CA PHE A 283 11.08 5.08 -6.01
C PHE A 283 12.15 6.16 -6.16
N SER A 284 13.08 6.01 -7.09
CA SER A 284 14.08 7.05 -7.36
C SER A 284 13.47 8.36 -7.88
N ASN A 285 12.26 8.29 -8.45
CA ASN A 285 11.55 9.43 -9.01
C ASN A 285 10.39 9.94 -8.13
N LEU A 286 10.07 9.27 -7.00
CA LEU A 286 9.15 9.82 -6.03
C LEU A 286 9.81 11.00 -5.30
N ASN A 287 9.79 12.17 -5.94
CA ASN A 287 10.24 13.44 -5.36
C ASN A 287 9.59 13.78 -4.01
N SER A 288 8.45 13.15 -3.67
CA SER A 288 7.74 13.36 -2.42
C SER A 288 8.54 12.95 -1.18
N LEU A 289 9.30 11.85 -1.22
CA LEU A 289 10.17 11.48 -0.10
C LEU A 289 11.39 12.40 0.00
N SER A 290 11.96 12.83 -1.14
CA SER A 290 13.03 13.82 -1.14
C SER A 290 12.57 15.16 -0.57
N TYR A 291 11.29 15.52 -0.74
CA TYR A 291 10.71 16.75 -0.19
C TYR A 291 10.64 16.72 1.35
N LEU A 292 10.22 15.58 1.93
CA LEU A 292 10.23 15.39 3.38
C LEU A 292 11.64 15.48 3.95
N PHE A 293 12.63 14.89 3.27
CA PHE A 293 14.03 14.97 3.71
C PHE A 293 14.66 16.35 3.47
N LYS A 294 14.33 17.05 2.37
CA LYS A 294 14.76 18.43 2.12
C LYS A 294 14.23 19.41 3.16
N SER A 295 12.98 19.24 3.61
CA SER A 295 12.38 20.09 4.64
C SER A 295 13.03 19.90 6.01
N VAL A 296 13.45 18.67 6.35
CA VAL A 296 14.11 18.36 7.63
C VAL A 296 15.59 18.78 7.62
N ALA A 297 16.28 18.63 6.51
CA ALA A 297 17.73 18.83 6.44
C ALA A 297 18.18 20.25 6.01
N ARG A 298 17.27 21.09 5.48
CA ARG A 298 17.60 22.42 4.87
C ARG A 298 18.81 22.34 3.91
N LEU A 299 18.96 21.21 3.22
CA LEU A 299 20.11 20.96 2.36
C LEU A 299 20.01 21.78 1.07
N ASN A 300 21.05 22.53 0.78
CA ASN A 300 21.18 23.39 -0.38
C ASN A 300 20.99 22.62 -1.70
N ASN A 301 20.36 23.28 -2.67
CA ASN A 301 20.05 22.82 -4.02
C ASN A 301 21.32 22.62 -4.89
N THR A 302 22.23 21.76 -4.50
CA THR A 302 23.28 21.31 -5.43
C THR A 302 22.71 20.17 -6.28
N LEU A 303 22.69 20.38 -7.58
CA LEU A 303 22.33 19.37 -8.58
C LEU A 303 23.32 18.19 -8.44
N ILE A 304 22.88 17.13 -7.76
CA ILE A 304 23.68 15.92 -7.65
C ILE A 304 23.51 15.16 -8.97
N GLU A 305 24.58 15.02 -9.74
CA GLU A 305 24.61 14.09 -10.87
C GLU A 305 24.21 12.70 -10.38
N GLN A 306 23.04 12.25 -10.82
CA GLN A 306 22.56 10.91 -10.47
C GLN A 306 23.40 9.87 -11.20
N LYS A 307 24.37 9.29 -10.51
CA LYS A 307 24.99 8.06 -10.97
C LYS A 307 23.94 6.94 -10.97
N PRO A 308 23.90 6.06 -11.99
CA PRO A 308 23.00 4.93 -12.00
C PRO A 308 23.30 4.03 -10.78
N VAL A 309 22.40 4.03 -9.81
CA VAL A 309 22.52 3.27 -8.58
C VAL A 309 21.79 1.93 -8.74
N GLU A 310 22.45 0.83 -8.35
CA GLU A 310 21.76 -0.46 -8.29
C GLU A 310 20.82 -0.49 -7.08
N HIS A 311 19.51 -0.41 -7.35
CA HIS A 311 18.50 -0.40 -6.29
C HIS A 311 18.44 -1.73 -5.52
N ALA A 312 18.33 -1.64 -4.22
CA ALA A 312 18.21 -2.78 -3.30
C ALA A 312 17.04 -3.71 -3.66
N VAL A 313 15.90 -3.13 -4.01
CA VAL A 313 14.73 -3.81 -4.57
C VAL A 313 14.62 -3.45 -6.04
N LYS A 314 14.70 -4.47 -6.91
CA LYS A 314 14.64 -4.28 -8.37
C LYS A 314 13.21 -4.23 -8.89
N GLY A 315 12.34 -5.09 -8.35
CA GLY A 315 10.98 -5.18 -8.84
C GLY A 315 10.04 -5.90 -7.90
N LEU A 316 8.75 -5.63 -8.12
CA LEU A 316 7.64 -6.28 -7.43
C LEU A 316 6.73 -6.93 -8.46
N ASN A 317 6.41 -8.22 -8.26
CA ASN A 317 5.32 -8.87 -8.98
C ASN A 317 4.16 -9.12 -8.02
N ALA A 318 2.93 -8.99 -8.54
CA ALA A 318 1.71 -9.35 -7.86
C ALA A 318 0.84 -10.16 -8.83
N ASP A 319 0.64 -11.43 -8.51
CA ASP A 319 -0.14 -12.38 -9.31
C ASP A 319 -1.43 -12.74 -8.57
N PHE A 320 -2.57 -12.42 -9.16
CA PHE A 320 -3.89 -12.67 -8.59
C PHE A 320 -4.54 -13.88 -9.25
N TYR A 321 -5.16 -14.70 -8.42
CA TYR A 321 -5.92 -15.89 -8.83
C TYR A 321 -7.27 -15.88 -8.12
N PHE A 322 -8.34 -15.98 -8.89
CA PHE A 322 -9.72 -15.91 -8.39
C PHE A 322 -10.44 -17.22 -8.70
N GLU A 323 -10.49 -18.11 -7.71
CA GLU A 323 -11.24 -19.36 -7.79
C GLU A 323 -12.60 -19.20 -7.09
N ASN A 324 -13.42 -20.24 -7.10
CA ASN A 324 -14.71 -20.20 -6.42
C ASN A 324 -14.57 -20.29 -4.89
N ASP A 325 -13.57 -21.05 -4.43
CA ASP A 325 -13.34 -21.33 -3.02
C ASP A 325 -12.28 -20.41 -2.38
N LYS A 326 -11.54 -19.64 -3.18
CA LYS A 326 -10.49 -18.73 -2.66
C LYS A 326 -10.03 -17.67 -3.65
N ALA A 327 -9.61 -16.54 -3.11
CA ALA A 327 -8.73 -15.59 -3.79
C ALA A 327 -7.30 -15.78 -3.27
N ARG A 328 -6.33 -15.82 -4.18
CA ARG A 328 -4.92 -15.96 -3.85
C ARG A 328 -4.12 -14.84 -4.50
N LEU A 329 -3.32 -14.16 -3.69
CA LEU A 329 -2.31 -13.20 -4.12
C LEU A 329 -0.92 -13.80 -3.89
N GLU A 330 -0.15 -13.93 -4.95
CA GLU A 330 1.27 -14.26 -4.90
C GLU A 330 2.10 -13.00 -5.18
N GLN A 331 2.67 -12.43 -4.14
CA GLN A 331 3.60 -11.30 -4.27
C GLN A 331 5.03 -11.81 -4.32
N THR A 332 5.81 -11.31 -5.26
CA THR A 332 7.23 -11.64 -5.39
C THR A 332 8.04 -10.35 -5.38
N ILE A 333 9.04 -10.27 -4.49
CA ILE A 333 9.98 -9.17 -4.40
C ILE A 333 11.31 -9.65 -4.99
N GLU A 334 11.80 -8.94 -6.01
CA GLU A 334 13.11 -9.19 -6.62
C GLU A 334 14.15 -8.23 -6.02
N TYR A 335 15.17 -8.80 -5.37
CA TYR A 335 16.24 -8.05 -4.75
C TYR A 335 17.49 -7.95 -5.64
N SER A 336 18.35 -6.97 -5.36
CA SER A 336 19.74 -6.97 -5.84
C SER A 336 20.45 -8.22 -5.35
N THR A 337 21.50 -8.66 -6.06
CA THR A 337 22.24 -9.85 -5.65
C THR A 337 22.88 -9.71 -4.26
N PRO A 338 23.49 -8.57 -3.89
CA PRO A 338 24.00 -8.37 -2.54
C PRO A 338 22.92 -8.54 -1.47
N LEU A 339 21.79 -7.84 -1.62
CA LEU A 339 20.70 -7.91 -0.65
C LEU A 339 20.05 -9.30 -0.61
N ALA A 340 19.87 -9.97 -1.75
CA ALA A 340 19.34 -11.33 -1.81
C ALA A 340 20.22 -12.32 -1.02
N ASN A 341 21.54 -12.19 -1.09
CA ASN A 341 22.48 -13.01 -0.31
C ASN A 341 22.34 -12.79 1.21
N ILE A 342 22.12 -11.54 1.63
CA ILE A 342 21.85 -11.21 3.03
C ILE A 342 20.52 -11.80 3.45
N MET A 343 19.45 -11.54 2.68
CA MET A 343 18.11 -12.03 2.98
C MET A 343 18.02 -13.56 3.07
N ASN A 344 18.77 -14.30 2.23
CA ASN A 344 18.86 -15.75 2.34
C ASN A 344 19.38 -16.19 3.71
N LYS A 345 20.41 -15.53 4.26
CA LYS A 345 20.94 -15.84 5.59
C LYS A 345 19.98 -15.45 6.71
N VAL A 346 19.26 -14.34 6.52
CA VAL A 346 18.25 -13.85 7.46
C VAL A 346 17.10 -14.84 7.62
N VAL A 347 16.57 -15.39 6.52
CA VAL A 347 15.42 -16.31 6.57
C VAL A 347 15.82 -17.78 6.79
N ASP A 348 17.10 -18.13 6.63
CA ASP A 348 17.62 -19.51 6.88
C ASP A 348 17.89 -19.72 8.38
N ARG A 349 16.84 -19.65 9.17
CA ARG A 349 16.91 -19.94 10.61
C ARG A 349 16.03 -21.14 10.95
N LYS A 350 16.48 -21.94 11.90
CA LYS A 350 15.66 -23.00 12.50
C LYS A 350 14.91 -22.43 13.70
N ILE A 351 13.60 -22.56 13.67
CA ILE A 351 12.76 -22.15 14.80
C ILE A 351 13.16 -22.86 16.10
N ASN A 352 13.19 -22.14 17.20
CA ASN A 352 13.39 -22.69 18.52
C ASN A 352 12.22 -23.60 18.90
N LYS A 353 12.51 -24.87 19.19
CA LYS A 353 11.47 -25.85 19.48
C LYS A 353 10.73 -25.60 20.79
N ASN A 354 11.37 -24.90 21.74
CA ASN A 354 10.81 -24.64 23.07
C ASN A 354 9.60 -23.68 23.00
N VAL A 355 9.52 -22.81 21.98
CA VAL A 355 8.38 -21.90 21.82
C VAL A 355 7.05 -22.65 21.71
N PHE A 356 7.06 -23.86 21.12
CA PHE A 356 5.85 -24.67 20.95
C PHE A 356 5.25 -25.20 22.27
N ASN A 357 5.98 -25.15 23.38
CA ASN A 357 5.50 -25.53 24.71
C ASN A 357 4.44 -24.54 25.23
N TYR A 358 4.41 -23.33 24.68
CA TYR A 358 3.54 -22.25 25.10
C TYR A 358 2.51 -21.87 24.04
N PHE A 359 2.42 -22.65 22.97
CA PHE A 359 1.39 -22.44 21.96
C PHE A 359 -0.02 -22.73 22.52
N PRO A 360 -1.07 -22.15 21.94
CA PRO A 360 -2.44 -22.36 22.38
C PRO A 360 -2.86 -23.84 22.44
N LYS A 361 -3.74 -24.15 23.42
CA LYS A 361 -4.39 -25.47 23.51
C LYS A 361 -5.31 -25.73 22.34
N ASN A 362 -6.09 -24.70 21.98
CA ASN A 362 -7.07 -24.71 20.91
C ASN A 362 -6.66 -23.72 19.81
N THR A 363 -7.33 -23.78 18.68
CA THR A 363 -7.15 -22.81 17.59
C THR A 363 -7.55 -21.42 18.09
N PRO A 364 -6.69 -20.40 18.02
CA PRO A 364 -6.99 -19.03 18.40
C PRO A 364 -7.85 -18.33 17.32
N LEU A 365 -8.36 -17.13 17.58
CA LEU A 365 -9.04 -16.30 16.59
C LEU A 365 -8.11 -15.90 15.44
N GLY A 366 -6.84 -15.75 15.75
CA GLY A 366 -5.81 -15.48 14.75
C GLY A 366 -4.42 -15.65 15.33
N TYR A 367 -3.45 -15.83 14.44
CA TYR A 367 -2.03 -15.89 14.84
C TYR A 367 -1.11 -15.44 13.72
N MET A 368 0.06 -15.02 14.13
CA MET A 368 1.23 -14.80 13.27
C MET A 368 2.47 -15.37 13.96
N SER A 369 3.30 -16.04 13.20
CA SER A 369 4.58 -16.53 13.71
C SER A 369 5.66 -16.40 12.66
N TYR A 370 6.84 -15.92 13.05
CA TYR A 370 8.00 -15.88 12.18
C TYR A 370 9.28 -16.26 12.92
N HIS A 371 10.31 -16.62 12.17
CA HIS A 371 11.64 -16.91 12.67
C HIS A 371 12.68 -16.43 11.67
N ILE A 372 13.50 -15.49 12.12
CA ILE A 372 14.54 -14.82 11.36
C ILE A 372 15.85 -14.84 12.12
N ASN A 373 16.96 -14.70 11.42
CA ASN A 373 18.26 -14.59 12.04
C ASN A 373 18.57 -13.13 12.38
N THR A 374 18.22 -12.71 13.61
CA THR A 374 18.43 -11.33 14.07
C THR A 374 19.91 -10.94 14.03
N LYS A 375 20.81 -11.85 14.39
CA LYS A 375 22.25 -11.59 14.34
C LYS A 375 22.71 -11.27 12.91
N GLU A 376 22.24 -12.01 11.90
CA GLU A 376 22.58 -11.74 10.49
C GLU A 376 22.02 -10.40 9.99
N ILE A 377 20.83 -10.02 10.46
CA ILE A 377 20.25 -8.68 10.12
C ILE A 377 21.14 -7.59 10.70
N LEU A 378 21.46 -7.68 11.98
CA LEU A 378 22.23 -6.66 12.69
C LEU A 378 23.66 -6.58 12.17
N ASN A 379 24.35 -7.71 12.01
CA ASN A 379 25.71 -7.76 11.47
C ASN A 379 25.79 -7.24 10.02
N LYS A 380 24.68 -7.28 9.28
CA LYS A 380 24.57 -6.81 7.89
C LYS A 380 23.79 -5.50 7.77
N TYR A 381 23.49 -4.88 8.91
CA TYR A 381 22.77 -3.61 8.94
C TYR A 381 23.47 -2.50 8.13
N PRO A 382 24.81 -2.34 8.18
CA PRO A 382 25.50 -1.35 7.36
C PRO A 382 25.26 -1.57 5.87
N GLU A 383 25.48 -2.79 5.38
CA GLU A 383 25.28 -3.13 3.96
C GLU A 383 23.81 -3.03 3.52
N ILE A 384 22.87 -3.38 4.42
CA ILE A 384 21.43 -3.20 4.16
C ILE A 384 21.09 -1.73 4.06
N SER A 385 21.60 -0.92 5.00
CA SER A 385 21.38 0.53 5.04
C SER A 385 21.98 1.21 3.82
N GLU A 386 23.20 0.88 3.44
CA GLU A 386 23.83 1.36 2.21
C GLU A 386 22.98 1.08 0.97
N GLN A 387 22.49 -0.16 0.83
CA GLN A 387 21.61 -0.56 -0.26
C GLN A 387 20.26 0.19 -0.25
N MET A 388 19.69 0.41 0.92
CA MET A 388 18.41 1.13 1.06
C MET A 388 18.57 2.64 0.87
N LEU A 389 19.62 3.23 1.42
CA LEU A 389 19.94 4.65 1.28
C LEU A 389 20.48 5.02 -0.09
N SER A 390 20.88 4.04 -0.90
CA SER A 390 21.39 4.28 -2.25
C SER A 390 20.43 5.05 -3.15
N SER A 391 19.12 4.87 -2.94
CA SER A 391 18.07 5.56 -3.68
C SER A 391 17.70 6.95 -3.11
N ILE A 392 18.27 7.35 -1.97
CA ILE A 392 18.03 8.66 -1.38
C ILE A 392 19.03 9.67 -1.96
N PRO A 393 18.63 10.86 -2.39
CA PRO A 393 19.51 11.88 -2.95
C PRO A 393 20.31 12.60 -1.85
N LEU A 394 21.21 11.89 -1.19
CA LEU A 394 22.19 12.40 -0.24
C LEU A 394 23.60 12.21 -0.83
N GLU A 395 24.54 13.04 -0.42
CA GLU A 395 25.95 12.84 -0.75
C GLU A 395 26.49 11.55 -0.12
N SER A 396 27.49 10.94 -0.75
CA SER A 396 28.03 9.65 -0.32
C SER A 396 28.54 9.73 1.12
N GLU A 397 29.28 10.82 1.41
CA GLU A 397 29.85 11.08 2.74
C GLU A 397 28.80 11.22 3.83
N ASP A 398 27.65 11.84 3.53
CA ASP A 398 26.54 11.97 4.48
C ASP A 398 25.89 10.61 4.78
N LYS A 399 25.72 9.76 3.75
CA LYS A 399 25.21 8.40 3.90
C LYS A 399 26.15 7.56 4.76
N ASP A 400 27.45 7.60 4.46
CA ASP A 400 28.48 6.86 5.20
C ASP A 400 28.50 7.32 6.66
N LEU A 401 28.44 8.64 6.92
CA LEU A 401 28.38 9.19 8.29
C LEU A 401 27.13 8.72 9.03
N MET A 402 25.96 8.71 8.38
CA MET A 402 24.72 8.21 9.00
C MET A 402 24.84 6.72 9.37
N ILE A 403 25.41 5.90 8.49
CA ILE A 403 25.61 4.48 8.73
C ILE A 403 26.60 4.28 9.89
N ASP A 404 27.72 5.00 9.88
CA ASP A 404 28.74 4.93 10.92
C ASP A 404 28.21 5.37 12.30
N LEU A 405 27.39 6.43 12.36
CA LEU A 405 26.75 6.85 13.61
C LEU A 405 25.81 5.78 14.14
N MET A 406 24.99 5.19 13.29
CA MET A 406 24.05 4.14 13.69
C MET A 406 24.78 2.88 14.17
N THR A 407 25.82 2.45 13.45
CA THR A 407 26.62 1.26 13.84
C THR A 407 27.44 1.48 15.10
N THR A 408 27.84 2.72 15.39
CA THR A 408 28.55 3.06 16.62
C THR A 408 27.65 2.97 17.86
N ILE A 409 26.35 3.22 17.70
CA ILE A 409 25.38 3.18 18.81
C ILE A 409 24.84 1.76 19.06
N ILE A 410 24.77 0.93 18.03
CA ILE A 410 24.17 -0.39 18.07
C ILE A 410 25.24 -1.45 18.40
N ASP A 411 25.11 -2.12 19.54
CA ASP A 411 25.83 -3.35 19.82
C ASP A 411 25.03 -4.54 19.26
N GLU A 412 25.38 -4.97 18.04
CA GLU A 412 24.64 -6.00 17.29
C GLU A 412 24.65 -7.35 18.01
N ASP A 413 25.76 -7.70 18.63
CA ASP A 413 25.89 -8.95 19.38
C ASP A 413 24.98 -8.91 20.62
N ALA A 414 25.00 -7.82 21.39
CA ALA A 414 24.15 -7.67 22.56
C ALA A 414 22.66 -7.70 22.18
N ILE A 415 22.25 -6.92 21.19
CA ILE A 415 20.84 -6.85 20.76
C ILE A 415 20.37 -8.20 20.23
N SER A 416 21.20 -8.92 19.44
CA SER A 416 20.84 -10.23 18.91
C SER A 416 20.62 -11.29 20.00
N THR A 417 21.20 -11.10 21.17
CA THR A 417 20.94 -11.98 22.34
C THR A 417 19.68 -11.61 23.11
N ILE A 418 19.30 -10.32 23.11
CA ILE A 418 18.05 -9.84 23.72
C ILE A 418 16.82 -10.34 22.94
N TYR A 419 16.90 -10.30 21.61
CA TYR A 419 15.90 -10.83 20.71
C TYR A 419 16.57 -11.73 19.66
N ASP A 420 16.43 -13.04 19.84
CA ASP A 420 17.14 -14.05 19.04
C ASP A 420 16.43 -14.37 17.70
N GLY A 421 15.21 -13.87 17.49
CA GLY A 421 14.54 -13.86 16.18
C GLY A 421 13.35 -14.79 15.99
N ASP A 422 12.92 -15.54 17.02
CA ASP A 422 11.62 -16.21 16.99
C ASP A 422 10.56 -15.30 17.60
N PHE A 423 9.43 -15.17 16.94
CA PHE A 423 8.26 -14.44 17.41
C PHE A 423 6.98 -15.15 17.03
N SER A 424 6.05 -15.22 17.97
CA SER A 424 4.70 -15.70 17.73
C SER A 424 3.70 -14.85 18.50
N MET A 425 2.61 -14.45 17.84
CA MET A 425 1.49 -13.73 18.42
C MET A 425 0.21 -14.55 18.21
N PHE A 426 -0.59 -14.63 19.25
CA PHE A 426 -1.90 -15.30 19.23
C PHE A 426 -2.95 -14.38 19.81
N LEU A 427 -4.06 -14.21 19.09
CA LEU A 427 -5.28 -13.61 19.58
C LEU A 427 -6.24 -14.74 19.95
N HIS A 428 -6.48 -14.95 21.26
CA HIS A 428 -7.25 -16.10 21.73
C HIS A 428 -8.75 -15.83 21.75
N ASN A 429 -9.13 -14.66 22.24
CA ASN A 429 -10.52 -14.27 22.48
C ASN A 429 -10.64 -12.76 22.60
N ILE A 430 -11.88 -12.27 22.61
CA ILE A 430 -12.27 -10.93 23.07
C ILE A 430 -13.11 -11.12 24.32
N GLU A 431 -12.64 -10.59 25.44
CA GLU A 431 -13.33 -10.65 26.73
C GLU A 431 -14.07 -9.35 27.01
N LYS A 432 -15.28 -9.47 27.56
CA LYS A 432 -16.04 -8.33 28.10
C LYS A 432 -15.70 -8.10 29.55
N TYR A 433 -15.59 -6.85 29.93
CA TYR A 433 -15.42 -6.45 31.32
C TYR A 433 -16.20 -5.16 31.59
N GLU A 434 -16.63 -5.02 32.84
CA GLU A 434 -17.26 -3.78 33.30
C GLU A 434 -16.18 -2.78 33.67
N ASP A 435 -16.32 -1.56 33.19
CA ASP A 435 -15.46 -0.44 33.50
C ASP A 435 -16.29 0.73 33.99
N THR A 436 -15.76 1.51 34.93
CA THR A 436 -16.43 2.70 35.44
C THR A 436 -15.84 3.91 34.74
N VAL A 437 -16.65 4.61 33.96
CA VAL A 437 -16.27 5.81 33.24
C VAL A 437 -16.88 6.99 33.94
N THR A 438 -16.05 7.96 34.28
CA THR A 438 -16.49 9.25 34.81
C THR A 438 -16.87 10.15 33.64
N THR A 439 -18.14 10.55 33.60
CA THR A 439 -18.65 11.50 32.63
C THR A 439 -18.80 12.86 33.28
N TYR A 440 -18.36 13.88 32.59
CA TYR A 440 -18.49 15.28 33.02
C TYR A 440 -19.60 15.92 32.19
N SER A 441 -20.60 16.48 32.86
CA SER A 441 -21.66 17.28 32.25
C SER A 441 -21.83 18.58 33.03
N TYR A 442 -22.57 19.55 32.48
CA TYR A 442 -22.91 20.77 33.18
C TYR A 442 -24.42 20.79 33.38
N ASP A 443 -24.85 21.18 34.57
CA ASP A 443 -26.28 21.37 34.86
C ASP A 443 -26.78 22.71 34.25
N GLU A 444 -28.08 22.99 34.50
CA GLU A 444 -28.72 24.24 34.02
C GLU A 444 -28.08 25.53 34.58
N ASN A 445 -27.30 25.44 35.66
CA ASN A 445 -26.59 26.54 36.29
C ASN A 445 -25.12 26.61 35.85
N TYR A 446 -24.67 25.76 34.93
CA TYR A 446 -23.26 25.58 34.52
C TYR A 446 -22.35 24.99 35.61
N ASP A 447 -22.91 24.36 36.63
CA ASP A 447 -22.13 23.64 37.60
C ASP A 447 -21.73 22.28 37.06
N GLU A 448 -20.48 21.88 37.30
CA GLU A 448 -19.94 20.61 36.83
C GLU A 448 -20.62 19.44 37.58
N VAL A 449 -21.25 18.54 36.82
CA VAL A 449 -21.84 17.33 37.34
C VAL A 449 -20.98 16.14 36.94
N ILE A 450 -20.41 15.46 37.92
CA ILE A 450 -19.59 14.28 37.75
C ILE A 450 -20.46 13.05 37.97
N GLU A 451 -20.64 12.23 36.95
CA GLU A 451 -21.38 10.97 37.06
C GLU A 451 -20.46 9.78 36.77
N GLU A 452 -20.47 8.80 37.63
CA GLU A 452 -19.84 7.52 37.39
C GLU A 452 -20.83 6.57 36.70
N LYS A 453 -20.48 6.11 35.49
CA LYS A 453 -21.31 5.18 34.71
C LYS A 453 -20.54 3.89 34.48
N VAL A 454 -21.15 2.77 34.85
CA VAL A 454 -20.65 1.45 34.51
C VAL A 454 -20.92 1.18 33.02
N VAL A 455 -19.89 0.93 32.25
CA VAL A 455 -19.97 0.60 30.83
C VAL A 455 -19.31 -0.74 30.57
N ASN A 456 -19.88 -1.53 29.68
CA ASN A 456 -19.24 -2.74 29.21
C ASN A 456 -18.21 -2.38 28.14
N LYS A 457 -16.98 -2.77 28.36
CA LYS A 457 -15.87 -2.64 27.40
C LYS A 457 -15.37 -4.02 27.00
N SER A 458 -14.72 -4.07 25.85
CA SER A 458 -14.06 -5.28 25.34
C SER A 458 -12.55 -5.13 25.36
N ARG A 459 -11.87 -6.24 25.62
CA ARG A 459 -10.41 -6.30 25.57
C ARG A 459 -9.94 -7.57 24.86
N PRO A 460 -8.83 -7.51 24.10
CA PRO A 460 -8.25 -8.68 23.47
C PRO A 460 -7.54 -9.57 24.52
N VAL A 461 -7.75 -10.87 24.40
CA VAL A 461 -6.96 -11.88 25.11
C VAL A 461 -5.90 -12.40 24.17
N PHE A 462 -4.63 -12.15 24.50
CA PHE A 462 -3.52 -12.43 23.61
C PHE A 462 -2.32 -13.08 24.30
N THR A 463 -1.43 -13.61 23.48
CA THR A 463 -0.12 -14.10 23.89
C THR A 463 0.94 -13.68 22.88
N PHE A 464 2.03 -13.10 23.35
CA PHE A 464 3.28 -12.94 22.63
C PHE A 464 4.31 -13.93 23.15
N ILE A 465 5.01 -14.61 22.24
CA ILE A 465 6.11 -15.51 22.52
C ILE A 465 7.30 -15.06 21.71
N PHE A 466 8.44 -14.87 22.36
CA PHE A 466 9.70 -14.57 21.67
C PHE A 466 10.87 -15.24 22.36
N THR A 467 12.02 -15.28 21.69
CA THR A 467 13.22 -15.91 22.22
C THR A 467 14.29 -14.88 22.55
N SER A 468 14.95 -15.09 23.69
CA SER A 468 16.09 -14.30 24.19
C SER A 468 17.15 -15.24 24.70
N THR A 469 18.35 -15.16 24.14
CA THR A 469 19.50 -15.98 24.55
C THR A 469 20.44 -15.23 25.49
N HIS A 470 20.10 -13.97 25.85
CA HIS A 470 20.94 -13.19 26.78
C HIS A 470 20.99 -13.85 28.18
N PRO A 471 22.19 -14.16 28.70
CA PRO A 471 22.32 -15.06 29.83
C PRO A 471 21.76 -14.52 31.15
N THR A 472 21.69 -13.19 31.33
CA THR A 472 21.34 -12.60 32.63
C THR A 472 20.36 -11.43 32.57
N LEU A 473 20.15 -10.79 31.41
CA LEU A 473 19.37 -9.55 31.31
C LEU A 473 17.91 -9.77 31.73
N GLY A 474 17.27 -10.81 31.21
CA GLY A 474 15.88 -11.13 31.55
C GLY A 474 15.68 -11.33 33.05
N ASP A 475 16.58 -12.11 33.72
CA ASP A 475 16.49 -12.34 35.15
C ASP A 475 16.74 -11.05 35.96
N LYS A 476 17.66 -10.20 35.51
CA LYS A 476 17.92 -8.90 36.15
C LYS A 476 16.72 -7.95 36.03
N LEU A 477 16.06 -7.92 34.88
CA LEU A 477 14.88 -7.10 34.68
C LEU A 477 13.69 -7.57 35.53
N LEU A 478 13.44 -8.88 35.60
CA LEU A 478 12.42 -9.45 36.48
C LEU A 478 12.68 -9.13 37.95
N LYS A 479 13.93 -9.34 38.44
CA LYS A 479 14.32 -8.97 39.80
C LYS A 479 14.20 -7.47 40.07
N LEU A 480 14.52 -6.64 39.10
CA LEU A 480 14.33 -5.18 39.22
C LEU A 480 12.84 -4.84 39.34
N GLY A 481 11.96 -5.42 38.49
CA GLY A 481 10.52 -5.25 38.55
C GLY A 481 9.93 -5.65 39.90
N ILE A 482 10.32 -6.79 40.43
CA ILE A 482 9.90 -7.24 41.79
C ILE A 482 10.35 -6.23 42.85
N ARG A 483 11.62 -5.83 42.84
CA ARG A 483 12.19 -4.89 43.83
C ARG A 483 11.51 -3.51 43.78
N LYS A 484 11.07 -3.09 42.59
CA LYS A 484 10.36 -1.82 42.40
C LYS A 484 8.85 -1.91 42.62
N GLY A 485 8.32 -3.10 42.88
CA GLY A 485 6.89 -3.33 43.07
C GLY A 485 6.07 -3.38 41.79
N TYR A 486 6.70 -3.38 40.61
CA TYR A 486 6.03 -3.51 39.32
C TYR A 486 5.62 -4.93 38.96
N LEU A 487 6.24 -5.92 39.63
CA LEU A 487 5.99 -7.35 39.39
C LEU A 487 5.77 -8.09 40.71
N ILE A 488 4.81 -9.00 40.68
CA ILE A 488 4.61 -10.02 41.74
C ILE A 488 5.07 -11.36 41.20
N GLU A 489 5.94 -12.06 41.92
CA GLU A 489 6.39 -13.40 41.57
C GLU A 489 5.37 -14.43 42.05
N ASN A 490 4.88 -15.26 41.13
CA ASN A 490 4.06 -16.43 41.36
C ASN A 490 4.88 -17.69 41.00
N ASN A 491 4.37 -18.88 41.32
CA ASN A 491 5.10 -20.12 41.10
C ASN A 491 5.58 -20.34 39.65
N ASP A 492 4.74 -19.98 38.67
CA ASP A 492 4.98 -20.31 37.27
C ASP A 492 5.05 -19.05 36.36
N TYR A 493 4.85 -17.85 36.92
CA TYR A 493 4.82 -16.60 36.15
C TYR A 493 5.04 -15.37 37.05
N PHE A 494 5.36 -14.26 36.44
CA PHE A 494 5.36 -12.94 37.08
C PHE A 494 4.15 -12.16 36.61
N GLU A 495 3.46 -11.45 37.50
CA GLU A 495 2.27 -10.64 37.20
C GLU A 495 2.63 -9.17 37.33
N ILE A 496 2.22 -8.36 36.33
CA ILE A 496 2.37 -6.91 36.38
C ILE A 496 1.34 -6.35 37.37
N THR A 497 1.80 -5.54 38.32
CA THR A 497 0.93 -5.01 39.41
C THR A 497 -0.04 -3.95 38.93
N GLU A 498 0.35 -3.17 37.92
CA GLU A 498 -0.51 -2.14 37.35
C GLU A 498 -1.54 -2.77 36.41
N SER A 499 -2.81 -2.41 36.60
CA SER A 499 -3.86 -2.79 35.67
C SER A 499 -3.66 -2.05 34.36
N THR A 500 -3.60 -2.78 33.27
CA THR A 500 -3.50 -2.22 31.92
C THR A 500 -4.86 -2.20 31.23
N PRO A 501 -5.08 -1.40 30.19
CA PRO A 501 -6.31 -1.44 29.39
C PRO A 501 -6.64 -2.83 28.82
N VAL A 502 -5.62 -3.68 28.67
CA VAL A 502 -5.78 -5.07 28.20
C VAL A 502 -5.88 -6.08 29.35
N GLY A 503 -5.99 -5.63 30.59
CA GLY A 503 -6.07 -6.46 31.80
C GLY A 503 -4.71 -6.81 32.40
N ASN A 504 -4.71 -7.81 33.30
CA ASN A 504 -3.50 -8.19 34.03
C ASN A 504 -2.53 -8.98 33.14
N LEU A 505 -1.40 -8.39 32.84
CA LEU A 505 -0.35 -9.03 32.05
C LEU A 505 0.50 -9.96 32.93
N LYS A 506 0.82 -11.11 32.38
CA LYS A 506 1.67 -12.14 32.99
C LYS A 506 2.86 -12.42 32.12
N ILE A 507 4.02 -12.61 32.73
CA ILE A 507 5.28 -12.90 32.06
C ILE A 507 5.75 -14.29 32.49
N ILE A 508 6.03 -15.18 31.55
CA ILE A 508 6.67 -16.46 31.79
C ILE A 508 8.06 -16.38 31.15
N LYS A 509 9.09 -16.74 31.92
CA LYS A 509 10.45 -16.92 31.42
C LYS A 509 10.90 -18.37 31.68
N ASP A 510 11.07 -19.12 30.59
CA ASP A 510 11.57 -20.49 30.63
C ASP A 510 12.78 -20.62 29.71
N LYS A 511 13.98 -20.63 30.32
CA LYS A 511 15.26 -20.62 29.60
C LYS A 511 15.36 -19.44 28.62
N ASP A 512 15.33 -19.76 27.35
CA ASP A 512 15.43 -18.84 26.21
C ASP A 512 14.06 -18.35 25.68
N VAL A 513 12.94 -18.84 26.22
CA VAL A 513 11.59 -18.46 25.83
C VAL A 513 11.02 -17.46 26.82
N ILE A 514 10.47 -16.36 26.27
CA ILE A 514 9.73 -15.35 27.02
C ILE A 514 8.31 -15.31 26.47
N VAL A 515 7.33 -15.36 27.37
CA VAL A 515 5.91 -15.28 27.05
C VAL A 515 5.31 -14.11 27.80
N VAL A 516 4.59 -13.24 27.08
CA VAL A 516 3.80 -12.14 27.65
C VAL A 516 2.34 -12.37 27.27
N THR A 517 1.46 -12.47 28.27
CA THR A 517 0.05 -12.83 28.04
C THR A 517 -0.87 -12.27 29.11
N ASN A 518 -2.11 -11.93 28.73
CA ASN A 518 -3.23 -11.77 29.67
C ASN A 518 -4.14 -13.00 29.71
N GLY A 519 -3.86 -14.04 28.89
CA GLY A 519 -4.63 -15.27 28.77
C GLY A 519 -3.82 -16.55 29.05
N ILE A 520 -3.23 -16.67 30.25
CA ILE A 520 -2.36 -17.81 30.61
C ILE A 520 -3.10 -19.16 30.51
N ASP A 521 -4.41 -19.19 30.71
CA ASP A 521 -5.24 -20.40 30.66
C ASP A 521 -5.44 -20.94 29.24
N TYR A 522 -5.19 -20.14 28.23
CA TYR A 522 -5.20 -20.59 26.83
C TYR A 522 -3.95 -21.37 26.44
N LEU A 523 -2.88 -21.28 27.21
CA LEU A 523 -1.58 -21.89 26.89
C LEU A 523 -1.54 -23.39 27.23
N ASN A 524 -0.81 -24.13 26.44
CA ASN A 524 -0.71 -25.59 26.56
C ASN A 524 0.50 -26.06 27.40
N LYS A 525 1.00 -25.29 28.29
CA LYS A 525 2.09 -25.53 29.27
C LYS A 525 2.81 -26.89 29.13
N GLY A 526 3.77 -26.97 28.21
CA GLY A 526 4.61 -28.16 28.03
C GLY A 526 4.00 -29.33 27.25
N LYS A 527 2.75 -29.25 26.82
CA LYS A 527 2.08 -30.26 25.98
C LYS A 527 2.02 -29.78 24.54
N THR A 528 1.98 -30.69 23.57
CA THR A 528 1.84 -30.37 22.15
C THR A 528 0.38 -30.50 21.74
N SER A 529 -0.28 -29.39 21.39
CA SER A 529 -1.63 -29.40 20.82
C SER A 529 -1.60 -29.74 19.33
N ASP A 530 -2.75 -30.11 18.76
CA ASP A 530 -2.84 -30.36 17.31
C ASP A 530 -2.66 -29.08 16.51
N PHE A 531 -3.14 -27.94 17.04
CA PHE A 531 -2.83 -26.62 16.50
C PHE A 531 -1.32 -26.36 16.44
N SER A 532 -0.60 -26.59 17.56
CA SER A 532 0.86 -26.44 17.64
C SER A 532 1.60 -27.34 16.61
N LYS A 533 1.12 -28.59 16.40
CA LYS A 533 1.69 -29.49 15.38
C LYS A 533 1.51 -28.96 13.97
N SER A 534 0.33 -28.43 13.65
CA SER A 534 0.04 -27.84 12.36
C SER A 534 0.94 -26.64 12.08
N VAL A 535 0.96 -25.65 12.96
CA VAL A 535 1.81 -24.45 12.79
C VAL A 535 3.29 -24.82 12.69
N LYS A 536 3.75 -25.77 13.48
CA LYS A 536 5.14 -26.29 13.39
C LYS A 536 5.47 -26.90 12.02
N LYS A 537 4.50 -27.57 11.37
CA LYS A 537 4.67 -28.11 10.03
C LYS A 537 4.82 -26.98 8.99
N ASP A 538 4.05 -25.91 9.13
CA ASP A 538 4.07 -24.77 8.22
C ASP A 538 5.34 -23.93 8.39
N LEU A 539 5.76 -23.66 9.62
CA LEU A 539 7.01 -22.94 9.95
C LEU A 539 8.29 -23.70 9.59
N LYS A 540 8.23 -25.02 9.36
CA LYS A 540 9.36 -25.75 8.77
C LYS A 540 9.66 -25.36 7.33
N LYS A 541 8.63 -24.95 6.57
CA LYS A 541 8.73 -24.60 5.15
C LYS A 541 8.81 -23.09 4.93
N ASN A 542 8.23 -22.33 5.85
CA ASN A 542 8.08 -20.88 5.76
C ASN A 542 8.78 -20.23 6.95
N TYR A 543 9.41 -19.09 6.74
CA TYR A 543 9.94 -18.30 7.86
C TYR A 543 8.84 -17.44 8.50
N LEU A 544 7.77 -17.15 7.77
CA LEU A 544 6.59 -16.43 8.21
C LEU A 544 5.34 -17.23 7.88
N HIS A 545 4.42 -17.35 8.83
CA HIS A 545 3.11 -17.96 8.63
C HIS A 545 2.11 -17.33 9.59
N GLY A 546 0.90 -17.07 9.11
CA GLY A 546 -0.20 -16.55 9.92
C GLY A 546 -1.55 -16.94 9.35
N ASN A 547 -2.57 -16.86 10.20
CA ASN A 547 -3.95 -17.12 9.84
C ASN A 547 -4.90 -16.30 10.74
N LEU A 548 -5.96 -15.75 10.15
CA LEU A 548 -7.10 -15.15 10.83
C LEU A 548 -8.35 -15.99 10.53
N PHE A 549 -9.01 -16.49 11.56
CA PHE A 549 -10.23 -17.31 11.45
C PHE A 549 -11.46 -16.39 11.48
N ILE A 550 -11.93 -15.98 10.30
CA ILE A 550 -12.92 -14.92 10.11
C ILE A 550 -14.20 -15.19 10.89
N GLY A 551 -14.75 -16.40 10.78
CA GLY A 551 -15.99 -16.75 11.46
C GLY A 551 -15.89 -16.60 12.99
N GLN A 552 -14.80 -17.07 13.58
CA GLN A 552 -14.56 -16.99 15.04
C GLN A 552 -14.31 -15.53 15.46
N LEU A 553 -13.59 -14.76 14.63
CA LEU A 553 -13.32 -13.35 14.89
C LEU A 553 -14.63 -12.54 14.92
N ILE A 554 -15.50 -12.74 13.93
CA ILE A 554 -16.82 -12.08 13.88
C ILE A 554 -17.67 -12.45 15.10
N ASP A 555 -17.69 -13.72 15.49
CA ASP A 555 -18.42 -14.14 16.69
C ASP A 555 -17.93 -13.43 17.95
N ALA A 556 -16.61 -13.24 18.06
CA ALA A 556 -16.01 -12.58 19.21
C ALA A 556 -16.34 -11.07 19.28
N PHE A 557 -16.56 -10.42 18.13
CA PHE A 557 -16.92 -9.01 18.03
C PHE A 557 -18.42 -8.74 17.85
N SER A 558 -19.27 -9.77 17.71
CA SER A 558 -20.68 -9.63 17.33
C SER A 558 -21.49 -8.70 18.22
N ASP A 559 -21.15 -8.65 19.50
CA ASP A 559 -21.87 -7.84 20.49
C ASP A 559 -21.41 -6.37 20.55
N GLU A 560 -20.28 -6.05 19.94
CA GLU A 560 -19.78 -4.67 19.85
C GLU A 560 -20.51 -3.86 18.77
N ILE A 561 -21.12 -4.57 17.82
CA ILE A 561 -21.76 -3.97 16.67
C ILE A 561 -23.19 -3.59 17.07
N THR A 562 -23.47 -2.30 17.10
CA THR A 562 -24.78 -1.76 17.48
C THR A 562 -25.72 -1.59 16.29
N SER A 563 -25.17 -1.34 15.10
CA SER A 563 -25.94 -1.14 13.88
C SER A 563 -26.48 -2.46 13.31
N GLU A 564 -27.77 -2.54 13.06
CA GLU A 564 -28.39 -3.72 12.42
C GLU A 564 -27.88 -3.97 11.00
N LYS A 565 -27.50 -2.91 10.28
CA LYS A 565 -26.89 -2.99 8.96
C LYS A 565 -25.51 -3.66 9.04
N GLU A 566 -24.67 -3.20 9.95
CA GLU A 566 -23.35 -3.79 10.17
C GLU A 566 -23.43 -5.24 10.64
N LYS A 567 -24.38 -5.56 11.54
CA LYS A 567 -24.61 -6.95 11.95
C LYS A 567 -24.93 -7.86 10.77
N LYS A 568 -25.82 -7.43 9.87
CA LYS A 568 -26.15 -8.19 8.67
C LYS A 568 -24.93 -8.38 7.76
N ALA A 569 -24.18 -7.32 7.51
CA ALA A 569 -22.96 -7.38 6.70
C ALA A 569 -21.93 -8.35 7.29
N MET A 570 -21.74 -8.30 8.62
CA MET A 570 -20.82 -9.22 9.33
C MET A 570 -21.29 -10.68 9.27
N LEU A 571 -22.59 -10.93 9.39
CA LEU A 571 -23.13 -12.29 9.27
C LEU A 571 -22.95 -12.85 7.84
N GLU A 572 -23.16 -12.03 6.82
CA GLU A 572 -22.89 -12.45 5.43
C GLU A 572 -21.39 -12.65 5.20
N PHE A 573 -20.54 -11.81 5.75
CA PHE A 573 -19.09 -11.98 5.69
C PHE A 573 -18.63 -13.31 6.33
N LYS A 574 -19.15 -13.61 7.52
CA LYS A 574 -18.91 -14.89 8.20
C LYS A 574 -19.42 -16.09 7.40
N LYS A 575 -20.57 -15.96 6.74
CA LYS A 575 -21.15 -17.02 5.92
C LYS A 575 -20.33 -17.31 4.67
N GLN A 576 -19.81 -16.24 4.05
CA GLN A 576 -19.05 -16.34 2.80
C GLN A 576 -17.60 -16.73 3.04
N PHE A 577 -16.91 -16.17 4.03
CA PHE A 577 -15.47 -16.32 4.21
C PHE A 577 -15.10 -17.11 5.47
N ASN A 578 -14.14 -18.01 5.33
CA ASN A 578 -13.65 -18.87 6.40
C ASN A 578 -12.43 -18.27 7.11
N SER A 579 -11.39 -17.98 6.34
CA SER A 579 -10.11 -17.56 6.89
C SER A 579 -9.31 -16.71 5.91
N PHE A 580 -8.39 -15.94 6.47
CA PHE A 580 -7.35 -15.25 5.73
C PHE A 580 -5.99 -15.78 6.21
N ASP A 581 -5.24 -16.46 5.35
CA ASP A 581 -3.91 -16.96 5.66
C ASP A 581 -2.82 -16.31 4.81
N PHE A 582 -1.63 -16.20 5.39
CA PHE A 582 -0.46 -15.67 4.70
C PHE A 582 0.81 -16.44 5.11
N LYS A 583 1.74 -16.53 4.17
CA LYS A 583 3.01 -17.22 4.37
C LYS A 583 4.11 -16.68 3.48
N SER A 584 5.37 -16.86 3.89
CA SER A 584 6.53 -16.57 3.08
C SER A 584 7.60 -17.65 3.23
N SER A 585 8.19 -18.04 2.12
CA SER A 585 9.14 -19.14 2.04
C SER A 585 10.47 -18.86 2.76
N LYS A 586 11.12 -19.91 3.25
CA LYS A 586 12.44 -19.85 3.92
C LYS A 586 13.63 -19.54 3.01
N SER A 587 13.45 -19.52 1.72
CA SER A 587 14.56 -19.31 0.79
C SER A 587 14.15 -18.46 -0.39
N LEU A 588 15.07 -17.63 -0.83
CA LEU A 588 14.95 -16.89 -2.08
C LEU A 588 15.36 -17.82 -3.24
N LYS A 589 14.58 -17.75 -4.32
CA LYS A 589 14.94 -18.40 -5.58
C LYS A 589 15.22 -17.32 -6.63
N HIS A 590 16.38 -17.36 -7.25
CA HIS A 590 16.81 -16.37 -8.26
C HIS A 590 16.65 -14.92 -7.74
N ASN A 591 17.13 -14.66 -6.53
CA ASN A 591 17.02 -13.36 -5.83
C ASN A 591 15.58 -12.90 -5.53
N LYS A 592 14.59 -13.80 -5.62
CA LYS A 592 13.19 -13.49 -5.42
C LYS A 592 12.65 -14.12 -4.13
N MET A 593 12.02 -13.28 -3.30
CA MET A 593 11.25 -13.70 -2.13
C MET A 593 9.78 -13.72 -2.48
N LYS A 594 9.10 -14.82 -2.13
CA LYS A 594 7.68 -15.00 -2.42
C LYS A 594 6.85 -14.94 -1.15
N PHE A 595 5.81 -14.11 -1.19
CA PHE A 595 4.73 -14.06 -0.22
C PHE A 595 3.47 -14.60 -0.87
N GLU A 596 2.67 -15.33 -0.12
CA GLU A 596 1.39 -15.84 -0.56
C GLU A 596 0.34 -15.47 0.48
N MET A 597 -0.77 -14.90 0.03
CA MET A 597 -1.94 -14.53 0.83
C MET A 597 -3.16 -15.19 0.23
N ASN A 598 -4.00 -15.80 1.05
CA ASN A 598 -5.22 -16.46 0.62
C ASN A 598 -6.40 -15.96 1.45
N LEU A 599 -7.47 -15.55 0.76
CA LEU A 599 -8.79 -15.39 1.34
C LEU A 599 -9.59 -16.64 0.98
N ASN A 600 -9.95 -17.44 1.96
CA ASN A 600 -10.65 -18.70 1.76
C ASN A 600 -12.15 -18.53 1.96
N SER A 601 -12.95 -19.01 1.03
CA SER A 601 -14.40 -18.99 1.11
C SER A 601 -14.96 -20.26 1.77
N ASN A 602 -16.12 -20.13 2.39
CA ASN A 602 -16.92 -21.25 2.90
C ASN A 602 -17.75 -21.92 1.79
N THR A 603 -17.91 -21.24 0.65
CA THR A 603 -18.73 -21.71 -0.48
C THR A 603 -17.89 -21.79 -1.74
N SER A 604 -18.33 -22.59 -2.71
CA SER A 604 -17.72 -22.72 -4.02
C SER A 604 -18.73 -22.54 -5.16
N ASP A 605 -19.93 -22.08 -4.84
CA ASP A 605 -21.04 -22.00 -5.80
C ASP A 605 -20.87 -20.83 -6.77
N LYS A 606 -20.13 -19.81 -6.36
CA LYS A 606 -19.92 -18.55 -7.07
C LYS A 606 -18.46 -18.14 -6.98
N ASN A 607 -17.93 -17.52 -8.02
CA ASN A 607 -16.55 -17.01 -7.97
C ASN A 607 -16.35 -16.00 -6.83
N ILE A 608 -15.19 -16.05 -6.20
CA ILE A 608 -14.91 -15.24 -5.01
C ILE A 608 -14.98 -13.73 -5.26
N ILE A 609 -14.74 -13.26 -6.50
CA ILE A 609 -14.92 -11.83 -6.85
C ILE A 609 -16.39 -11.45 -6.68
N LEU A 610 -17.29 -12.25 -7.23
CA LEU A 610 -18.73 -11.99 -7.13
C LEU A 610 -19.23 -12.11 -5.69
N GLN A 611 -18.68 -13.07 -4.90
CA GLN A 611 -18.96 -13.16 -3.47
C GLN A 611 -18.54 -11.86 -2.74
N THR A 612 -17.37 -11.30 -3.10
CA THR A 612 -16.89 -10.05 -2.50
C THR A 612 -17.77 -8.85 -2.91
N LEU A 613 -18.21 -8.79 -4.15
CA LEU A 613 -19.12 -7.73 -4.63
C LEU A 613 -20.49 -7.80 -3.95
N ASP A 614 -21.04 -9.01 -3.80
CA ASP A 614 -22.28 -9.21 -3.04
C ASP A 614 -22.16 -8.64 -1.62
N LEU A 615 -20.99 -8.81 -0.97
CA LEU A 615 -20.76 -8.28 0.37
C LEU A 615 -20.74 -6.74 0.41
N ILE A 616 -20.12 -6.10 -0.60
CA ILE A 616 -20.09 -4.63 -0.70
C ILE A 616 -21.52 -4.07 -0.74
N GLU A 617 -22.47 -4.74 -1.41
CA GLU A 617 -23.88 -4.33 -1.42
C GLU A 617 -24.55 -4.29 -0.04
N TYR A 618 -24.06 -5.08 0.93
CA TYR A 618 -24.56 -5.03 2.31
C TYR A 618 -23.96 -3.89 3.14
N LEU A 619 -22.81 -3.33 2.68
CA LEU A 619 -22.14 -2.24 3.37
C LEU A 619 -22.67 -0.87 2.92
N ASP A 620 -23.16 -0.76 1.67
CA ASP A 620 -23.81 0.44 1.12
C ASP A 620 -25.31 0.50 1.52
#